data_68967c35fbc88b4f25cedc2cc628dab0
#
_entry.id   68967c35fbc88b4f25cedc2cc628dab0
#
_cell.length_a   1.000
_cell.length_b   1.000
_cell.length_c   1.000
_cell.angle_alpha   90.00
_cell.angle_beta   90.00
_cell.angle_gamma   90.00
#
_symmetry.space_group_name_H-M   'P 1'
#
loop_
_entity.id
_entity.type
_entity.pdbx_description
1 polymer ?
#
loop_
_entity_poly.entity_id
_entity_poly.type
_entity_poly.pdbx_seq_one_letter_code
_entity_poly.pdbx_strand_id
1 'polypeptide(L)'
;MMHLRRSVSAATDGPESNPRARTAFVLSCGGNQGVVQIGQLRALIERGIVPDVVIGCSAGALNGAALCYAPNLTGLDRLGAVWADLRTNDVFPGGKISRTWNVLRKSTHLFPNEGLAGVIERATPARSFADLAVPLRVVTADLDSGEEVVFCRGPLAPALLASAALPGVFPVIHHGGRRLVDGGVVDSVPLWHALSGPVDRVFVLNVSHTASDRPIRTPLDVVMASFAHSRNMRYELDRRLASEHVEIVELPRPEDQREIFDFGGGVELMEAAHHLCGDALDAYLDGDVLSTSEDHRAGRRLRIRFARRPVLRSSSAAPAA
;
A
#
# COMPACT_ATOMS: atom_id res chain seq x y z
N MET A 1 -57.25 -1.76 -1.23
CA MET A 1 -56.32 -2.91 -1.13
C MET A 1 -56.14 -3.49 -2.50
N MET A 2 -55.01 -3.22 -3.15
CA MET A 2 -54.74 -3.69 -4.51
C MET A 2 -53.34 -4.33 -4.52
N HIS A 3 -53.32 -5.67 -4.55
CA HIS A 3 -52.09 -6.47 -4.60
C HIS A 3 -51.56 -6.48 -6.04
N LEU A 4 -50.44 -5.81 -6.27
CA LEU A 4 -49.61 -5.94 -7.47
C LEU A 4 -48.64 -7.12 -7.27
N ARG A 5 -48.99 -8.26 -7.88
CA ARG A 5 -48.04 -9.37 -8.08
C ARG A 5 -47.13 -9.00 -9.26
N ARG A 6 -45.84 -8.78 -8.98
CA ARG A 6 -44.78 -8.76 -10.00
C ARG A 6 -44.37 -10.21 -10.27
N SER A 7 -44.60 -10.65 -11.48
CA SER A 7 -44.04 -11.88 -12.04
C SER A 7 -42.54 -11.71 -12.23
N VAL A 8 -41.77 -12.55 -11.55
CA VAL A 8 -40.32 -12.68 -11.78
C VAL A 8 -40.18 -13.66 -12.95
N SER A 9 -39.73 -13.15 -14.09
CA SER A 9 -39.28 -13.96 -15.21
C SER A 9 -38.02 -14.70 -14.83
N ALA A 10 -38.03 -16.03 -14.90
CA ALA A 10 -36.88 -16.88 -14.76
C ALA A 10 -35.93 -16.63 -15.95
N ALA A 11 -34.77 -16.05 -15.72
CA ALA A 11 -33.68 -16.01 -16.68
C ALA A 11 -33.03 -17.40 -16.69
N THR A 12 -32.91 -17.97 -17.87
CA THR A 12 -32.24 -19.24 -18.15
C THR A 12 -30.75 -19.14 -17.82
N ASP A 13 -30.30 -19.99 -16.90
CA ASP A 13 -28.92 -20.17 -16.53
C ASP A 13 -28.09 -20.66 -17.73
N GLY A 14 -27.28 -19.76 -18.29
CA GLY A 14 -26.09 -20.15 -19.07
C GLY A 14 -25.03 -20.72 -18.13
N PRO A 15 -24.02 -21.45 -18.65
CA PRO A 15 -22.98 -22.06 -17.80
C PRO A 15 -22.36 -21.00 -16.90
N GLU A 16 -22.49 -21.16 -15.59
CA GLU A 16 -21.87 -20.34 -14.57
C GLU A 16 -20.35 -20.35 -14.79
N SER A 17 -19.82 -19.29 -15.40
CA SER A 17 -18.42 -18.99 -15.32
C SER A 17 -18.12 -18.70 -13.86
N ASN A 18 -17.37 -19.57 -13.21
CA ASN A 18 -16.91 -19.36 -11.84
C ASN A 18 -16.29 -17.95 -11.76
N PRO A 19 -16.93 -16.98 -11.10
CA PRO A 19 -16.46 -15.61 -11.16
C PRO A 19 -15.05 -15.56 -10.55
N ARG A 20 -14.08 -15.02 -11.30
CA ARG A 20 -12.72 -14.83 -10.82
C ARG A 20 -12.76 -14.12 -9.46
N ALA A 21 -12.03 -14.65 -8.49
CA ALA A 21 -11.90 -14.04 -7.19
C ALA A 21 -11.40 -12.58 -7.32
N ARG A 22 -12.16 -11.62 -6.76
CA ARG A 22 -11.81 -10.20 -6.81
C ARG A 22 -10.63 -9.93 -5.89
N THR A 23 -9.61 -9.31 -6.43
CA THR A 23 -8.32 -9.12 -5.77
C THR A 23 -8.06 -7.64 -5.52
N ALA A 24 -7.73 -7.29 -4.27
CA ALA A 24 -7.23 -5.97 -3.92
C ALA A 24 -5.73 -6.02 -3.63
N PHE A 25 -5.02 -4.96 -4.02
CA PHE A 25 -3.65 -4.72 -3.57
C PHE A 25 -3.63 -3.55 -2.59
N VAL A 26 -3.02 -3.75 -1.43
CA VAL A 26 -2.82 -2.72 -0.40
C VAL A 26 -1.33 -2.43 -0.29
N LEU A 27 -0.94 -1.22 -0.68
CA LEU A 27 0.42 -0.75 -0.69
C LEU A 27 0.64 0.23 0.46
N SER A 28 1.47 -0.16 1.41
CA SER A 28 1.77 0.66 2.60
C SER A 28 2.60 1.89 2.28
N CYS A 29 2.65 2.84 3.21
CA CYS A 29 3.74 3.81 3.21
C CYS A 29 5.08 3.11 3.43
N GLY A 30 6.16 3.80 3.04
CA GLY A 30 7.50 3.21 3.21
C GLY A 30 8.65 4.16 2.86
N GLY A 31 8.38 5.35 2.32
CA GLY A 31 9.42 6.26 1.86
C GLY A 31 10.33 5.59 0.82
N ASN A 32 11.63 5.53 1.08
CA ASN A 32 12.62 4.86 0.23
C ASN A 32 12.42 3.33 0.10
N GLN A 33 11.66 2.72 1.01
CA GLN A 33 11.28 1.30 0.92
C GLN A 33 10.22 1.03 -0.17
N GLY A 34 9.64 2.07 -0.77
CA GLY A 34 8.73 1.91 -1.91
C GLY A 34 9.34 1.12 -3.08
N VAL A 35 10.65 1.10 -3.22
CA VAL A 35 11.36 0.30 -4.23
C VAL A 35 11.13 -1.21 -4.06
N VAL A 36 10.97 -1.69 -2.81
CA VAL A 36 10.66 -3.11 -2.50
C VAL A 36 9.31 -3.49 -3.10
N GLN A 37 8.32 -2.59 -3.04
CA GLN A 37 6.99 -2.84 -3.60
C GLN A 37 7.03 -3.13 -5.11
N ILE A 38 8.01 -2.60 -5.83
CA ILE A 38 8.15 -2.85 -7.28
C ILE A 38 8.52 -4.31 -7.54
N GLY A 39 9.48 -4.85 -6.77
CA GLY A 39 9.81 -6.28 -6.82
C GLY A 39 8.63 -7.17 -6.44
N GLN A 40 7.88 -6.79 -5.38
CA GLN A 40 6.66 -7.49 -4.96
C GLN A 40 5.58 -7.45 -6.05
N LEU A 41 5.32 -6.29 -6.66
CA LEU A 41 4.37 -6.12 -7.76
C LEU A 41 4.77 -6.93 -9.00
N ARG A 42 6.07 -6.95 -9.34
CA ARG A 42 6.58 -7.74 -10.45
C ARG A 42 6.29 -9.23 -10.23
N ALA A 43 6.59 -9.76 -9.05
CA ALA A 43 6.34 -11.15 -8.70
C ALA A 43 4.85 -11.54 -8.82
N LEU A 44 3.93 -10.63 -8.43
CA LEU A 44 2.50 -10.81 -8.58
C LEU A 44 2.07 -10.84 -10.07
N ILE A 45 2.48 -9.82 -10.83
CA ILE A 45 2.06 -9.67 -12.23
C ILE A 45 2.61 -10.81 -13.11
N GLU A 46 3.84 -11.26 -12.90
CA GLU A 46 4.44 -12.40 -13.61
C GLU A 46 3.64 -13.69 -13.41
N ARG A 47 2.96 -13.85 -12.27
CA ARG A 47 2.09 -14.98 -11.95
C ARG A 47 0.63 -14.76 -12.34
N GLY A 48 0.34 -13.73 -13.14
CA GLY A 48 -1.01 -13.40 -13.58
C GLY A 48 -1.92 -12.91 -12.46
N ILE A 49 -1.37 -12.55 -11.29
CA ILE A 49 -2.15 -11.97 -10.19
C ILE A 49 -2.26 -10.47 -10.42
N VAL A 50 -3.42 -10.02 -10.86
CA VAL A 50 -3.70 -8.61 -11.17
C VAL A 50 -4.77 -8.07 -10.22
N PRO A 51 -4.70 -6.80 -9.82
CA PRO A 51 -5.68 -6.22 -8.92
C PRO A 51 -6.93 -5.77 -9.64
N ASP A 52 -8.08 -5.86 -8.96
CA ASP A 52 -9.34 -5.23 -9.35
C ASP A 52 -9.49 -3.83 -8.70
N VAL A 53 -8.74 -3.58 -7.64
CA VAL A 53 -8.61 -2.29 -6.96
C VAL A 53 -7.27 -2.20 -6.25
N VAL A 54 -6.68 -1.01 -6.24
CA VAL A 54 -5.46 -0.71 -5.49
C VAL A 54 -5.75 0.34 -4.42
N ILE A 55 -5.22 0.13 -3.23
CA ILE A 55 -5.26 1.09 -2.14
C ILE A 55 -3.82 1.43 -1.78
N GLY A 56 -3.47 2.69 -1.77
CA GLY A 56 -2.10 3.11 -1.50
C GLY A 56 -2.00 4.30 -0.56
N CYS A 57 -0.91 4.33 0.21
CA CYS A 57 -0.54 5.43 1.08
C CYS A 57 0.92 5.83 0.83
N SER A 58 1.20 7.13 0.70
CA SER A 58 2.56 7.67 0.52
C SER A 58 3.29 7.07 -0.69
N ALA A 59 4.46 6.47 -0.52
CA ALA A 59 5.17 5.74 -1.57
C ALA A 59 4.29 4.67 -2.23
N GLY A 60 3.43 3.99 -1.44
CA GLY A 60 2.48 3.02 -1.96
C GLY A 60 1.39 3.64 -2.84
N ALA A 61 0.97 4.87 -2.57
CA ALA A 61 0.05 5.58 -3.44
C ALA A 61 0.70 5.92 -4.80
N LEU A 62 1.96 6.31 -4.79
CA LEU A 62 2.74 6.63 -5.97
C LEU A 62 2.95 5.37 -6.85
N ASN A 63 3.39 4.29 -6.24
CA ASN A 63 3.56 3.00 -6.92
C ASN A 63 2.22 2.45 -7.43
N GLY A 64 1.16 2.57 -6.61
CA GLY A 64 -0.19 2.21 -6.98
C GLY A 64 -0.71 2.99 -8.18
N ALA A 65 -0.45 4.28 -8.26
CA ALA A 65 -0.85 5.12 -9.40
C ALA A 65 -0.17 4.68 -10.70
N ALA A 66 1.14 4.40 -10.67
CA ALA A 66 1.87 3.90 -11.82
C ALA A 66 1.37 2.52 -12.27
N LEU A 67 1.15 1.58 -11.32
CA LEU A 67 0.57 0.28 -11.59
C LEU A 67 -0.84 0.40 -12.19
N CYS A 68 -1.71 1.21 -11.58
CA CYS A 68 -3.09 1.37 -12.06
C CYS A 68 -3.18 1.99 -13.44
N TYR A 69 -2.22 2.83 -13.81
CA TYR A 69 -2.12 3.40 -15.16
C TYR A 69 -1.71 2.33 -16.20
N ALA A 70 -0.73 1.50 -15.88
CA ALA A 70 -0.24 0.42 -16.76
C ALA A 70 -0.02 -0.87 -15.95
N PRO A 71 -1.09 -1.67 -15.73
CA PRO A 71 -1.04 -2.86 -14.86
C PRO A 71 -0.41 -4.08 -15.56
N ASN A 72 0.82 -3.92 -16.01
CA ASN A 72 1.61 -4.92 -16.72
C ASN A 72 3.11 -4.75 -16.47
N LEU A 73 3.91 -5.71 -16.93
CA LEU A 73 5.37 -5.72 -16.74
C LEU A 73 6.05 -4.48 -17.36
N THR A 74 5.61 -4.02 -18.52
CA THR A 74 6.16 -2.81 -19.16
C THR A 74 5.94 -1.57 -18.30
N GLY A 75 4.77 -1.45 -17.65
CA GLY A 75 4.48 -0.38 -16.69
C GLY A 75 5.39 -0.45 -15.47
N LEU A 76 5.62 -1.66 -14.95
CA LEU A 76 6.53 -1.88 -13.83
C LEU A 76 8.00 -1.65 -14.19
N ASP A 77 8.43 -1.97 -15.43
CA ASP A 77 9.79 -1.65 -15.90
C ASP A 77 10.04 -0.14 -15.91
N ARG A 78 9.06 0.65 -16.37
CA ARG A 78 9.16 2.12 -16.34
C ARG A 78 9.23 2.64 -14.90
N LEU A 79 8.39 2.14 -14.03
CA LEU A 79 8.39 2.53 -12.63
C LEU A 79 9.71 2.12 -11.95
N GLY A 80 10.21 0.91 -12.23
CA GLY A 80 11.49 0.41 -11.74
C GLY A 80 12.66 1.30 -12.18
N ALA A 81 12.66 1.76 -13.44
CA ALA A 81 13.67 2.69 -13.94
C ALA A 81 13.65 4.03 -13.19
N VAL A 82 12.45 4.57 -12.89
CA VAL A 82 12.32 5.80 -12.09
C VAL A 82 12.95 5.61 -10.71
N TRP A 83 12.67 4.50 -10.02
CA TRP A 83 13.24 4.21 -8.72
C TRP A 83 14.75 3.93 -8.75
N ALA A 84 15.24 3.27 -9.80
CA ALA A 84 16.68 3.00 -9.98
C ALA A 84 17.49 4.30 -10.14
N ASP A 85 16.92 5.28 -10.84
CA ASP A 85 17.55 6.57 -11.07
C ASP A 85 17.36 7.56 -9.91
N LEU A 86 16.44 7.27 -8.97
CA LEU A 86 16.07 8.18 -7.90
C LEU A 86 17.23 8.39 -6.93
N ARG A 87 17.53 9.65 -6.67
CA ARG A 87 18.55 10.06 -5.68
C ARG A 87 17.89 10.87 -4.57
N THR A 88 18.51 10.87 -3.40
CA THR A 88 18.04 11.64 -2.24
C THR A 88 17.77 13.11 -2.59
N ASN A 89 18.60 13.70 -3.44
CA ASN A 89 18.49 15.11 -3.81
C ASN A 89 17.33 15.39 -4.78
N ASP A 90 16.81 14.37 -5.48
CA ASP A 90 15.63 14.51 -6.34
C ASP A 90 14.35 14.68 -5.52
N VAL A 91 14.28 14.00 -4.37
CA VAL A 91 13.13 14.07 -3.45
C VAL A 91 13.30 15.22 -2.45
N PHE A 92 14.53 15.43 -1.97
CA PHE A 92 14.90 16.39 -0.92
C PHE A 92 15.92 17.41 -1.43
N PRO A 93 15.53 18.33 -2.33
CA PRO A 93 16.44 19.31 -2.90
C PRO A 93 16.94 20.27 -1.85
N GLY A 94 18.22 20.70 -2.01
CA GLY A 94 18.85 21.66 -1.11
C GLY A 94 19.57 21.02 0.06
N GLY A 95 20.88 21.10 0.06
CA GLY A 95 21.78 20.53 1.07
C GLY A 95 21.56 21.05 2.49
N LYS A 96 22.50 20.77 3.41
CA LYS A 96 22.44 21.15 4.85
C LYS A 96 22.14 22.64 5.10
N ILE A 97 22.57 23.54 4.20
CA ILE A 97 22.37 24.99 4.29
C ILE A 97 20.88 25.36 4.13
N SER A 98 20.18 24.74 3.18
CA SER A 98 18.75 24.99 2.96
C SER A 98 17.90 24.53 4.15
N ARG A 99 18.23 23.38 4.75
CA ARG A 99 17.56 22.88 5.97
C ARG A 99 17.71 23.87 7.14
N THR A 100 18.92 24.33 7.40
CA THR A 100 19.20 25.30 8.47
C THR A 100 18.43 26.60 8.24
N TRP A 101 18.36 27.07 7.00
CA TRP A 101 17.66 28.30 6.64
C TRP A 101 16.13 28.18 6.80
N ASN A 102 15.54 27.03 6.46
CA ASN A 102 14.10 26.81 6.63
C ASN A 102 13.72 26.71 8.12
N VAL A 103 14.55 26.07 8.95
CA VAL A 103 14.36 26.05 10.41
C VAL A 103 14.46 27.46 11.00
N LEU A 104 15.43 28.27 10.59
CA LEU A 104 15.60 29.66 11.05
C LEU A 104 14.43 30.57 10.64
N ARG A 105 13.80 30.33 9.50
CA ARG A 105 12.62 31.09 9.02
C ARG A 105 11.30 30.68 9.67
N LYS A 106 11.28 29.77 10.65
CA LYS A 106 10.09 29.20 11.27
C LYS A 106 9.15 28.55 10.23
N SER A 107 9.72 27.93 9.20
CA SER A 107 8.96 27.15 8.23
C SER A 107 8.35 25.93 8.90
N THR A 108 7.17 25.54 8.45
CA THR A 108 6.48 24.32 8.92
C THR A 108 7.04 23.03 8.30
N HIS A 109 8.00 23.14 7.38
CA HIS A 109 8.60 22.02 6.65
C HIS A 109 10.10 22.24 6.36
N LEU A 110 10.80 21.14 6.14
CA LEU A 110 12.25 21.15 5.86
C LEU A 110 12.56 21.29 4.38
N PHE A 111 11.74 20.73 3.51
CA PHE A 111 11.94 20.69 2.06
C PHE A 111 10.70 21.16 1.31
N PRO A 112 10.87 21.83 0.18
CA PRO A 112 9.79 22.12 -0.74
C PRO A 112 9.32 20.81 -1.42
N ASN A 113 8.11 20.81 -2.00
CA ASN A 113 7.51 19.60 -2.59
C ASN A 113 7.72 19.47 -4.11
N GLU A 114 8.48 20.38 -4.73
CA GLU A 114 8.77 20.36 -6.17
C GLU A 114 9.55 19.09 -6.58
N GLY A 115 10.48 18.64 -5.73
CA GLY A 115 11.21 17.39 -5.96
C GLY A 115 10.24 16.20 -6.01
N LEU A 116 9.36 16.10 -5.02
CA LEU A 116 8.34 15.06 -4.96
C LEU A 116 7.37 15.14 -6.17
N ALA A 117 6.95 16.35 -6.58
CA ALA A 117 6.12 16.56 -7.74
C ALA A 117 6.81 16.03 -9.01
N GLY A 118 8.10 16.31 -9.19
CA GLY A 118 8.90 15.78 -10.30
C GLY A 118 9.00 14.24 -10.30
N VAL A 119 9.07 13.61 -9.12
CA VAL A 119 9.03 12.15 -9.02
C VAL A 119 7.67 11.61 -9.45
N ILE A 120 6.57 12.22 -9.01
CA ILE A 120 5.20 11.83 -9.40
C ILE A 120 5.02 11.92 -10.92
N GLU A 121 5.47 13.00 -11.56
CA GLU A 121 5.37 13.18 -13.01
C GLU A 121 6.17 12.15 -13.80
N ARG A 122 7.32 11.72 -13.28
CA ARG A 122 8.14 10.65 -13.89
C ARG A 122 7.50 9.28 -13.69
N ALA A 123 6.86 9.02 -12.54
CA ALA A 123 6.31 7.72 -12.19
C ALA A 123 5.03 7.40 -12.97
N THR A 124 4.19 8.39 -13.28
CA THR A 124 2.95 8.18 -14.03
C THR A 124 2.58 9.38 -14.90
N PRO A 125 2.20 9.17 -16.18
CA PRO A 125 1.69 10.23 -17.03
C PRO A 125 0.20 10.53 -16.79
N ALA A 126 -0.49 9.77 -15.94
CA ALA A 126 -1.90 9.98 -15.61
C ALA A 126 -2.12 11.35 -14.97
N ARG A 127 -3.11 12.11 -15.43
CA ARG A 127 -3.47 13.43 -14.91
C ARG A 127 -4.61 13.35 -13.90
N SER A 128 -5.46 12.34 -14.02
CA SER A 128 -6.61 12.14 -13.18
C SER A 128 -6.80 10.66 -12.85
N PHE A 129 -7.62 10.38 -11.83
CA PHE A 129 -8.04 9.01 -11.52
C PHE A 129 -8.80 8.34 -12.67
N ALA A 130 -9.42 9.10 -13.56
CA ALA A 130 -10.13 8.58 -14.72
C ALA A 130 -9.21 8.02 -15.83
N ASP A 131 -7.93 8.38 -15.81
CA ASP A 131 -6.92 7.88 -16.75
C ASP A 131 -6.37 6.51 -16.35
N LEU A 132 -6.75 5.99 -15.17
CA LEU A 132 -6.25 4.74 -14.62
C LEU A 132 -7.07 3.56 -15.14
N ALA A 133 -6.39 2.51 -15.58
CA ALA A 133 -7.01 1.26 -16.03
C ALA A 133 -7.57 0.43 -14.87
N VAL A 134 -7.02 0.60 -13.66
CA VAL A 134 -7.47 -0.04 -12.43
C VAL A 134 -7.87 1.04 -11.43
N PRO A 135 -9.02 0.91 -10.72
CA PRO A 135 -9.41 1.82 -9.67
C PRO A 135 -8.34 1.97 -8.58
N LEU A 136 -8.02 3.20 -8.22
CA LEU A 136 -7.06 3.54 -7.17
C LEU A 136 -7.76 4.31 -6.04
N ARG A 137 -7.40 4.00 -4.80
CA ARG A 137 -7.73 4.78 -3.60
C ARG A 137 -6.44 5.29 -2.98
N VAL A 138 -6.30 6.61 -2.86
CA VAL A 138 -5.15 7.27 -2.27
C VAL A 138 -5.53 7.77 -0.89
N VAL A 139 -4.83 7.29 0.13
CA VAL A 139 -5.12 7.61 1.54
C VAL A 139 -4.24 8.77 2.00
N THR A 140 -4.85 9.76 2.62
CA THR A 140 -4.26 10.94 3.25
C THR A 140 -4.83 11.14 4.64
N ALA A 141 -4.25 12.03 5.44
CA ALA A 141 -4.77 12.41 6.75
C ALA A 141 -5.12 13.92 6.78
N ASP A 142 -6.26 14.24 7.35
CA ASP A 142 -6.61 15.62 7.70
C ASP A 142 -5.89 16.01 9.00
N LEU A 143 -5.03 17.02 8.93
CA LEU A 143 -4.20 17.46 10.06
C LEU A 143 -5.04 18.05 11.19
N ASP A 144 -6.22 18.59 10.90
CA ASP A 144 -7.07 19.26 11.88
C ASP A 144 -7.94 18.28 12.67
N SER A 145 -8.56 17.31 11.96
CA SER A 145 -9.48 16.36 12.59
C SER A 145 -8.80 15.02 12.96
N GLY A 146 -7.66 14.68 12.33
CA GLY A 146 -7.05 13.37 12.43
C GLY A 146 -7.79 12.28 11.66
N GLU A 147 -8.77 12.66 10.83
CA GLU A 147 -9.53 11.72 10.00
C GLU A 147 -8.76 11.31 8.74
N GLU A 148 -9.02 10.11 8.27
CA GLU A 148 -8.58 9.66 6.96
C GLU A 148 -9.37 10.35 5.86
N VAL A 149 -8.67 10.83 4.83
CA VAL A 149 -9.27 11.39 3.63
C VAL A 149 -8.82 10.57 2.43
N VAL A 150 -9.77 9.92 1.75
CA VAL A 150 -9.49 9.02 0.64
C VAL A 150 -9.88 9.65 -0.68
N PHE A 151 -8.91 9.76 -1.59
CA PHE A 151 -9.13 10.22 -2.95
C PHE A 151 -9.30 9.02 -3.88
N CYS A 152 -10.34 9.05 -4.72
CA CYS A 152 -10.58 8.05 -5.78
C CYS A 152 -11.09 8.68 -7.08
N ARG A 153 -11.08 10.01 -7.17
CA ARG A 153 -11.54 10.79 -8.33
C ARG A 153 -10.91 12.18 -8.37
N GLY A 154 -10.98 12.82 -9.50
CA GLY A 154 -10.41 14.16 -9.72
C GLY A 154 -8.95 14.13 -10.12
N PRO A 155 -8.21 15.25 -9.97
CA PRO A 155 -6.80 15.35 -10.31
C PRO A 155 -5.94 14.40 -9.47
N LEU A 156 -5.02 13.66 -10.11
CA LEU A 156 -4.22 12.64 -9.44
C LEU A 156 -3.05 13.24 -8.65
N ALA A 157 -2.27 14.14 -9.26
CA ALA A 157 -1.05 14.68 -8.64
C ALA A 157 -1.28 15.36 -7.29
N PRO A 158 -2.32 16.20 -7.07
CA PRO A 158 -2.60 16.77 -5.74
C PRO A 158 -2.89 15.71 -4.67
N ALA A 159 -3.58 14.61 -5.03
CA ALA A 159 -3.86 13.53 -4.10
C ALA A 159 -2.57 12.77 -3.71
N LEU A 160 -1.70 12.50 -4.68
CA LEU A 160 -0.41 11.84 -4.45
C LEU A 160 0.53 12.73 -3.62
N LEU A 161 0.59 14.03 -3.90
CA LEU A 161 1.37 14.99 -3.11
C LEU A 161 0.88 15.05 -1.67
N ALA A 162 -0.45 15.07 -1.45
CA ALA A 162 -1.02 15.07 -0.10
C ALA A 162 -0.69 13.76 0.64
N SER A 163 -0.83 12.61 -0.05
CA SER A 163 -0.56 11.30 0.53
C SER A 163 0.92 11.10 0.92
N ALA A 164 1.84 11.81 0.28
CA ALA A 164 3.28 11.73 0.55
C ALA A 164 3.82 12.97 1.30
N ALA A 165 2.95 13.88 1.75
CA ALA A 165 3.34 15.07 2.52
C ALA A 165 3.70 14.72 3.97
N LEU A 166 4.86 14.10 4.17
CA LEU A 166 5.34 13.68 5.49
C LEU A 166 5.45 14.89 6.44
N PRO A 167 4.76 14.88 7.61
CA PRO A 167 4.71 16.01 8.52
C PRO A 167 6.08 16.52 8.95
N GLY A 168 6.27 17.83 8.90
CA GLY A 168 7.53 18.48 9.21
C GLY A 168 8.61 18.35 8.11
N VAL A 169 8.49 17.40 7.21
CA VAL A 169 9.42 17.19 6.09
C VAL A 169 8.96 17.96 4.85
N PHE A 170 7.71 17.78 4.44
CA PHE A 170 7.09 18.48 3.31
C PHE A 170 5.99 19.45 3.74
N PRO A 171 5.63 20.44 2.89
CA PRO A 171 4.53 21.33 3.15
C PRO A 171 3.20 20.58 3.31
N VAL A 172 2.34 21.09 4.19
CA VAL A 172 0.94 20.68 4.27
C VAL A 172 0.22 21.03 2.97
N ILE A 173 -0.56 20.12 2.42
CA ILE A 173 -1.31 20.32 1.18
C ILE A 173 -2.72 20.83 1.51
N HIS A 174 -3.06 21.97 0.96
CA HIS A 174 -4.40 22.55 1.10
C HIS A 174 -5.29 22.07 -0.04
N HIS A 175 -6.36 21.32 0.27
CA HIS A 175 -7.30 20.82 -0.72
C HIS A 175 -8.71 20.73 -0.15
N GLY A 176 -9.70 21.28 -0.88
CA GLY A 176 -11.12 21.23 -0.45
C GLY A 176 -11.40 21.84 0.91
N GLY A 177 -10.65 22.88 1.32
CA GLY A 177 -10.77 23.51 2.63
C GLY A 177 -10.11 22.74 3.78
N ARG A 178 -9.45 21.60 3.50
CA ARG A 178 -8.74 20.76 4.49
C ARG A 178 -7.23 20.98 4.40
N ARG A 179 -6.53 20.71 5.50
CA ARG A 179 -5.08 20.68 5.62
C ARG A 179 -4.63 19.22 5.64
N LEU A 180 -4.11 18.74 4.51
CA LEU A 180 -3.78 17.32 4.30
C LEU A 180 -2.29 17.06 4.48
N VAL A 181 -1.99 15.92 5.08
CA VAL A 181 -0.65 15.37 5.27
C VAL A 181 -0.63 13.88 4.86
N ASP A 182 0.57 13.27 4.90
CA ASP A 182 0.76 11.85 4.62
C ASP A 182 -0.21 10.97 5.43
N GLY A 183 -0.92 10.10 4.74
CA GLY A 183 -1.90 9.20 5.35
C GLY A 183 -1.29 8.24 6.37
N GLY A 184 0.02 7.97 6.25
CA GLY A 184 0.75 7.16 7.21
C GLY A 184 0.77 7.70 8.64
N VAL A 185 0.31 8.91 8.89
CA VAL A 185 0.09 9.45 10.24
C VAL A 185 -1.01 8.66 10.95
N VAL A 186 -2.06 8.32 10.24
CA VAL A 186 -3.26 7.65 10.78
C VAL A 186 -3.38 6.19 10.35
N ASP A 187 -3.06 5.88 9.09
CA ASP A 187 -3.14 4.52 8.53
C ASP A 187 -2.02 4.24 7.52
N SER A 188 -0.98 3.57 7.98
CA SER A 188 0.18 3.27 7.13
C SER A 188 -0.03 2.09 6.19
N VAL A 189 -0.97 1.20 6.50
CA VAL A 189 -1.34 0.03 5.70
C VAL A 189 -2.86 0.01 5.57
N PRO A 190 -3.44 0.74 4.62
CA PRO A 190 -4.86 1.06 4.58
C PRO A 190 -5.75 -0.12 4.19
N LEU A 191 -5.74 -1.16 5.01
CA LEU A 191 -6.38 -2.45 4.76
C LEU A 191 -7.91 -2.35 4.70
N TRP A 192 -8.54 -1.55 5.59
CA TRP A 192 -9.99 -1.42 5.64
C TRP A 192 -10.57 -0.85 4.36
N HIS A 193 -9.83 0.00 3.66
CA HIS A 193 -10.30 0.56 2.39
C HIS A 193 -10.41 -0.48 1.27
N ALA A 194 -9.69 -1.61 1.38
CA ALA A 194 -9.87 -2.72 0.46
C ALA A 194 -11.25 -3.38 0.63
N LEU A 195 -11.76 -3.42 1.87
CA LEU A 195 -13.04 -4.08 2.22
C LEU A 195 -14.28 -3.23 1.90
N SER A 196 -14.13 -1.98 1.45
CA SER A 196 -15.26 -1.12 1.06
C SER A 196 -15.94 -1.53 -0.25
N GLY A 197 -15.61 -2.68 -0.81
CA GLY A 197 -16.20 -3.27 -2.00
C GLY A 197 -16.15 -4.80 -1.92
N PRO A 198 -16.71 -5.47 -2.89
CA PRO A 198 -16.68 -6.94 -2.94
C PRO A 198 -15.26 -7.39 -3.32
N VAL A 199 -14.48 -7.81 -2.34
CA VAL A 199 -13.13 -8.33 -2.47
C VAL A 199 -13.08 -9.69 -1.78
N ASP A 200 -12.48 -10.67 -2.45
CA ASP A 200 -12.32 -12.03 -1.92
C ASP A 200 -10.93 -12.24 -1.34
N ARG A 201 -9.92 -11.52 -1.87
CA ARG A 201 -8.52 -11.67 -1.51
C ARG A 201 -7.79 -10.33 -1.54
N VAL A 202 -6.95 -10.11 -0.54
CA VAL A 202 -6.11 -8.91 -0.42
C VAL A 202 -4.64 -9.30 -0.37
N PHE A 203 -3.84 -8.81 -1.31
CA PHE A 203 -2.39 -8.85 -1.21
C PHE A 203 -1.90 -7.57 -0.53
N VAL A 204 -1.16 -7.74 0.56
CA VAL A 204 -0.61 -6.63 1.34
C VAL A 204 0.88 -6.51 1.08
N LEU A 205 1.28 -5.39 0.49
CA LEU A 205 2.66 -5.02 0.21
C LEU A 205 3.14 -4.06 1.31
N ASN A 206 3.38 -4.64 2.49
CA ASN A 206 3.75 -3.89 3.67
C ASN A 206 5.27 -3.71 3.75
N VAL A 207 5.73 -2.53 3.40
CA VAL A 207 7.14 -2.12 3.48
C VAL A 207 7.38 -1.05 4.55
N SER A 208 6.42 -0.84 5.44
CA SER A 208 6.56 0.09 6.56
C SER A 208 7.68 -0.36 7.48
N HIS A 209 8.49 0.59 7.93
CA HIS A 209 9.53 0.32 8.92
C HIS A 209 8.92 -0.09 10.25
N THR A 210 9.52 -1.09 10.88
CA THR A 210 9.29 -1.39 12.29
C THR A 210 10.25 -0.56 13.15
N ALA A 211 9.85 -0.25 14.37
CA ALA A 211 10.69 0.54 15.28
C ALA A 211 12.01 -0.19 15.67
N SER A 212 12.06 -1.51 15.50
CA SER A 212 13.24 -2.35 15.79
C SER A 212 14.27 -2.37 14.66
N ASP A 213 13.93 -1.86 13.48
CA ASP A 213 14.79 -1.99 12.29
C ASP A 213 15.96 -1.01 12.31
N ARG A 214 15.98 -0.02 13.22
CA ARG A 214 16.97 1.06 13.21
C ARG A 214 17.48 1.47 14.59
N PRO A 215 18.77 1.83 14.70
CA PRO A 215 19.29 2.41 15.93
C PRO A 215 18.72 3.82 16.13
N ILE A 216 18.28 4.13 17.34
CA ILE A 216 17.83 5.46 17.75
C ILE A 216 19.08 6.31 18.06
N ARG A 217 19.31 7.38 17.29
CA ARG A 217 20.48 8.26 17.42
C ARG A 217 20.11 9.73 17.61
N THR A 218 18.92 10.12 17.16
CA THR A 218 18.45 11.52 17.18
C THR A 218 17.06 11.62 17.81
N PRO A 219 16.63 12.81 18.28
CA PRO A 219 15.27 13.02 18.72
C PRO A 219 14.22 12.69 17.64
N LEU A 220 14.54 12.92 16.37
CA LEU A 220 13.66 12.57 15.26
C LEU A 220 13.48 11.05 15.16
N ASP A 221 14.50 10.26 15.40
CA ASP A 221 14.40 8.79 15.40
C ASP A 221 13.43 8.31 16.47
N VAL A 222 13.45 8.94 17.66
CA VAL A 222 12.48 8.61 18.73
C VAL A 222 11.06 8.90 18.28
N VAL A 223 10.80 10.05 17.67
CA VAL A 223 9.50 10.42 17.16
C VAL A 223 9.04 9.45 16.07
N MET A 224 9.91 9.16 15.10
CA MET A 224 9.60 8.23 14.01
C MET A 224 9.36 6.80 14.51
N ALA A 225 10.13 6.32 15.48
CA ALA A 225 9.93 5.02 16.10
C ALA A 225 8.60 4.96 16.86
N SER A 226 8.24 6.02 17.57
CA SER A 226 6.96 6.10 18.29
C SER A 226 5.77 6.04 17.33
N PHE A 227 5.83 6.77 16.22
CA PHE A 227 4.83 6.68 15.17
C PHE A 227 4.78 5.28 14.54
N ALA A 228 5.93 4.65 14.29
CA ALA A 228 5.98 3.30 13.74
C ALA A 228 5.29 2.28 14.67
N HIS A 229 5.51 2.37 15.98
CA HIS A 229 4.83 1.50 16.95
C HIS A 229 3.30 1.68 16.92
N SER A 230 2.82 2.92 16.95
CA SER A 230 1.38 3.20 16.90
C SER A 230 0.72 2.64 15.63
N ARG A 231 1.35 2.87 14.48
CA ARG A 231 0.84 2.39 13.18
C ARG A 231 0.84 0.86 13.09
N ASN A 232 1.90 0.21 13.58
CA ASN A 232 1.99 -1.24 13.57
C ASN A 232 0.93 -1.89 14.46
N MET A 233 0.63 -1.30 15.63
CA MET A 233 -0.47 -1.77 16.49
C MET A 233 -1.82 -1.67 15.78
N ARG A 234 -2.08 -0.56 15.10
CA ARG A 234 -3.30 -0.39 14.30
C ARG A 234 -3.39 -1.44 13.20
N TYR A 235 -2.35 -1.60 12.40
CA TYR A 235 -2.33 -2.59 11.33
C TYR A 235 -2.58 -4.01 11.83
N GLU A 236 -1.95 -4.42 12.93
CA GLU A 236 -2.18 -5.76 13.51
C GLU A 236 -3.64 -5.96 13.96
N LEU A 237 -4.28 -4.93 14.50
CA LEU A 237 -5.70 -4.98 14.85
C LEU A 237 -6.56 -5.10 13.60
N ASP A 238 -6.35 -4.22 12.62
CA ASP A 238 -7.09 -4.19 11.37
C ASP A 238 -6.95 -5.51 10.60
N ARG A 239 -5.75 -6.09 10.58
CA ARG A 239 -5.47 -7.37 9.94
C ARG A 239 -6.23 -8.52 10.60
N ARG A 240 -6.30 -8.55 11.94
CA ARG A 240 -7.06 -9.59 12.67
C ARG A 240 -8.54 -9.51 12.34
N LEU A 241 -9.11 -8.32 12.40
CA LEU A 241 -10.53 -8.11 12.11
C LEU A 241 -10.87 -8.39 10.63
N ALA A 242 -10.02 -7.92 9.71
CA ALA A 242 -10.23 -8.12 8.28
C ALA A 242 -10.12 -9.60 7.87
N SER A 243 -9.26 -10.39 8.54
CA SER A 243 -9.08 -11.81 8.24
C SER A 243 -10.31 -12.68 8.51
N GLU A 244 -11.27 -12.16 9.26
CA GLU A 244 -12.57 -12.82 9.45
C GLU A 244 -13.48 -12.73 8.20
N HIS A 245 -13.19 -11.80 7.30
CA HIS A 245 -14.04 -11.47 6.16
C HIS A 245 -13.41 -11.77 4.81
N VAL A 246 -12.08 -11.74 4.69
CA VAL A 246 -11.35 -11.84 3.43
C VAL A 246 -10.04 -12.60 3.63
N GLU A 247 -9.58 -13.26 2.57
CA GLU A 247 -8.23 -13.84 2.56
C GLU A 247 -7.18 -12.72 2.49
N ILE A 248 -6.21 -12.71 3.42
CA ILE A 248 -5.12 -11.75 3.46
C ILE A 248 -3.80 -12.48 3.21
N VAL A 249 -3.08 -12.03 2.18
CA VAL A 249 -1.76 -12.52 1.80
C VAL A 249 -0.76 -11.38 1.96
N GLU A 250 0.01 -11.39 3.03
CA GLU A 250 1.07 -10.40 3.25
C GLU A 250 2.36 -10.87 2.57
N LEU A 251 2.90 -10.07 1.65
CA LEU A 251 4.11 -10.40 0.92
C LEU A 251 5.35 -10.15 1.79
N PRO A 252 6.36 -11.05 1.69
CA PRO A 252 7.61 -10.86 2.41
C PRO A 252 8.39 -9.66 1.85
N ARG A 253 9.27 -9.12 2.67
CA ARG A 253 10.21 -8.07 2.28
C ARG A 253 11.64 -8.44 2.68
N PRO A 254 12.65 -8.06 1.91
CA PRO A 254 14.04 -8.21 2.32
C PRO A 254 14.35 -7.31 3.51
N GLU A 255 15.36 -7.68 4.30
CA GLU A 255 15.90 -6.80 5.34
C GLU A 255 16.62 -5.61 4.68
N ASP A 256 16.37 -4.41 5.18
CA ASP A 256 17.05 -3.20 4.74
C ASP A 256 17.43 -2.32 5.94
N GLN A 257 18.70 -1.92 5.98
CA GLN A 257 19.27 -1.08 7.04
C GLN A 257 19.55 0.36 6.56
N ARG A 258 19.16 0.73 5.33
CA ARG A 258 19.35 2.09 4.81
C ARG A 258 18.57 3.10 5.65
N GLU A 259 19.11 4.32 5.74
CA GLU A 259 18.40 5.43 6.38
C GLU A 259 17.16 5.84 5.57
N ILE A 260 16.14 6.41 6.23
CA ILE A 260 14.83 6.76 5.62
C ILE A 260 14.97 7.67 4.40
N PHE A 261 16.01 8.50 4.39
CA PHE A 261 16.27 9.45 3.31
C PHE A 261 17.32 8.96 2.30
N ASP A 262 17.79 7.72 2.42
CA ASP A 262 18.76 7.14 1.50
C ASP A 262 18.03 6.35 0.38
N PHE A 263 18.08 6.89 -0.82
CA PHE A 263 17.48 6.28 -2.02
C PHE A 263 18.52 5.50 -2.86
N GLY A 264 19.75 5.34 -2.39
CA GLY A 264 20.78 4.53 -3.05
C GLY A 264 20.49 3.02 -2.97
N GLY A 265 21.07 2.21 -3.85
CA GLY A 265 20.97 0.74 -3.80
C GLY A 265 19.55 0.19 -4.04
N GLY A 266 18.73 0.92 -4.78
CA GLY A 266 17.33 0.54 -5.00
C GLY A 266 17.17 -0.69 -5.89
N VAL A 267 18.08 -0.90 -6.86
CA VAL A 267 17.99 -2.00 -7.82
C VAL A 267 18.16 -3.35 -7.12
N GLU A 268 19.19 -3.49 -6.30
CA GLU A 268 19.48 -4.72 -5.56
C GLU A 268 18.35 -5.10 -4.63
N LEU A 269 17.73 -4.10 -4.01
CA LEU A 269 16.62 -4.32 -3.09
C LEU A 269 15.32 -4.70 -3.81
N MET A 270 15.09 -4.12 -4.99
CA MET A 270 13.97 -4.48 -5.87
C MET A 270 14.11 -5.94 -6.36
N GLU A 271 15.30 -6.35 -6.78
CA GLU A 271 15.60 -7.71 -7.23
C GLU A 271 15.46 -8.71 -6.08
N ALA A 272 16.00 -8.39 -4.90
CA ALA A 272 15.87 -9.25 -3.73
C ALA A 272 14.40 -9.44 -3.33
N ALA A 273 13.59 -8.38 -3.40
CA ALA A 273 12.15 -8.46 -3.15
C ALA A 273 11.42 -9.30 -4.19
N HIS A 274 11.79 -9.17 -5.46
CA HIS A 274 11.20 -9.95 -6.56
C HIS A 274 11.42 -11.46 -6.35
N HIS A 275 12.66 -11.89 -6.10
CA HIS A 275 12.98 -13.29 -5.85
C HIS A 275 12.28 -13.82 -4.60
N LEU A 276 12.38 -13.10 -3.48
CA LEU A 276 11.80 -13.51 -2.22
C LEU A 276 10.27 -13.67 -2.31
N CYS A 277 9.60 -12.77 -3.01
CA CYS A 277 8.16 -12.84 -3.21
C CYS A 277 7.77 -13.87 -4.25
N GLY A 278 8.63 -14.10 -5.26
CA GLY A 278 8.45 -15.17 -6.24
C GLY A 278 8.31 -16.53 -5.58
N ASP A 279 9.30 -16.92 -4.78
CA ASP A 279 9.31 -18.19 -4.05
C ASP A 279 8.09 -18.32 -3.14
N ALA A 280 7.74 -17.24 -2.46
CA ALA A 280 6.59 -17.20 -1.55
C ALA A 280 5.25 -17.34 -2.26
N LEU A 281 5.10 -16.73 -3.43
CA LEU A 281 3.88 -16.80 -4.22
C LEU A 281 3.73 -18.15 -4.91
N ASP A 282 4.83 -18.78 -5.33
CA ASP A 282 4.81 -20.15 -5.88
C ASP A 282 4.32 -21.13 -4.83
N ALA A 283 4.87 -21.11 -3.62
CA ALA A 283 4.39 -21.92 -2.51
C ALA A 283 2.92 -21.66 -2.16
N TYR A 284 2.47 -20.39 -2.23
CA TYR A 284 1.07 -20.03 -2.03
C TYR A 284 0.15 -20.63 -3.10
N LEU A 285 0.54 -20.55 -4.37
CA LEU A 285 -0.25 -21.07 -5.51
C LEU A 285 -0.31 -22.59 -5.52
N ASP A 286 0.76 -23.27 -5.08
CA ASP A 286 0.83 -24.74 -4.96
C ASP A 286 0.00 -25.26 -3.77
N GLY A 287 -0.56 -24.37 -2.96
CA GLY A 287 -1.37 -24.73 -1.81
C GLY A 287 -0.56 -25.19 -0.60
N ASP A 288 0.74 -25.00 -0.61
CA ASP A 288 1.61 -25.24 0.52
C ASP A 288 1.26 -24.25 1.64
N VAL A 289 0.69 -24.79 2.72
CA VAL A 289 0.39 -24.02 3.91
C VAL A 289 1.69 -23.74 4.64
N LEU A 290 2.31 -22.61 4.35
CA LEU A 290 3.37 -22.09 5.19
C LEU A 290 2.78 -21.69 6.54
N SER A 291 2.60 -22.69 7.43
CA SER A 291 2.11 -22.46 8.78
C SER A 291 3.17 -21.67 9.55
N THR A 292 2.81 -20.47 9.97
CA THR A 292 3.60 -19.75 10.95
C THR A 292 3.26 -20.28 12.33
N SER A 293 4.05 -21.22 12.85
CA SER A 293 4.06 -21.49 14.29
C SER A 293 4.72 -20.29 14.98
N GLU A 294 4.05 -19.79 16.03
CA GLU A 294 4.61 -18.82 16.95
C GLU A 294 5.80 -19.47 17.69
N ASP A 295 7.00 -19.19 17.25
CA ASP A 295 8.20 -19.43 18.05
C ASP A 295 9.09 -18.18 18.05
N HIS A 296 8.96 -17.42 19.12
CA HIS A 296 9.59 -16.12 19.32
C HIS A 296 11.09 -16.20 19.62
N ARG A 297 11.75 -17.37 19.55
CA ARG A 297 13.12 -17.59 20.06
C ARG A 297 14.15 -18.06 19.04
N ALA A 298 13.82 -18.30 17.79
CA ALA A 298 14.80 -18.72 16.78
C ALA A 298 14.80 -17.73 15.60
N GLY A 299 15.92 -17.05 15.39
CA GLY A 299 16.13 -16.09 14.32
C GLY A 299 15.92 -16.66 12.93
N ARG A 300 15.48 -15.78 12.01
CA ARG A 300 15.36 -15.96 10.57
C ARG A 300 14.34 -17.00 10.12
N ARG A 301 13.06 -16.64 10.06
CA ARG A 301 12.09 -17.29 9.19
C ARG A 301 11.19 -16.27 8.52
N LEU A 302 11.08 -16.44 7.21
CA LEU A 302 10.15 -15.76 6.33
C LEU A 302 8.73 -15.84 6.93
N ARG A 303 8.09 -14.71 7.20
CA ARG A 303 6.72 -14.68 7.73
C ARG A 303 5.76 -14.37 6.61
N ILE A 304 5.23 -15.42 5.96
CA ILE A 304 4.02 -15.30 5.15
C ILE A 304 2.87 -15.74 6.05
N ARG A 305 1.97 -14.82 6.37
CA ARG A 305 0.80 -15.10 7.22
C ARG A 305 -0.42 -15.22 6.34
N PHE A 306 -0.99 -16.41 6.29
CA PHE A 306 -2.27 -16.68 5.62
C PHE A 306 -3.36 -16.79 6.67
N ALA A 307 -4.44 -16.01 6.54
CA ALA A 307 -5.68 -16.24 7.26
C ALA A 307 -6.66 -16.95 6.30
N ARG A 308 -7.05 -18.18 6.61
CA ARG A 308 -8.03 -18.93 5.82
C ARG A 308 -9.45 -18.52 6.21
N ARG A 309 -10.32 -18.40 5.21
CA ARG A 309 -11.78 -18.37 5.41
C ARG A 309 -12.22 -19.65 6.13
N PRO A 310 -13.06 -19.58 7.20
CA PRO A 310 -13.77 -20.76 7.67
C PRO A 310 -14.71 -21.21 6.53
N VAL A 311 -14.55 -22.45 6.09
CA VAL A 311 -15.49 -23.08 5.17
C VAL A 311 -16.81 -23.19 5.92
N LEU A 312 -17.79 -22.36 5.57
CA LEU A 312 -19.16 -22.52 6.01
C LEU A 312 -19.66 -23.86 5.46
N ARG A 313 -19.63 -24.91 6.30
CA ARG A 313 -20.33 -26.15 5.99
C ARG A 313 -21.81 -25.82 6.00
N SER A 314 -22.45 -25.88 4.84
CA SER A 314 -23.88 -25.90 4.75
C SER A 314 -24.38 -27.13 5.53
N SER A 315 -24.93 -26.94 6.72
CA SER A 315 -25.67 -27.98 7.41
C SER A 315 -27.03 -28.13 6.72
N SER A 316 -27.10 -29.03 5.75
CA SER A 316 -28.38 -29.59 5.32
C SER A 316 -28.82 -30.60 6.38
N ALA A 317 -29.52 -30.15 7.40
CA ALA A 317 -30.33 -31.00 8.24
C ALA A 317 -31.80 -30.87 7.75
N ALA A 318 -32.23 -31.84 7.02
CA ALA A 318 -33.65 -32.05 6.75
C ALA A 318 -34.34 -32.48 8.07
N PRO A 319 -35.55 -32.00 8.37
CA PRO A 319 -36.33 -32.56 9.45
C PRO A 319 -36.93 -33.88 9.02
N ALA A 320 -36.69 -34.93 9.74
CA ALA A 320 -37.44 -36.17 9.64
C ALA A 320 -38.67 -36.10 10.54
N ALA A 321 -39.81 -36.42 9.91
CA ALA A 321 -41.12 -36.94 10.41
C ALA A 321 -41.62 -36.45 11.79
#